data_7b8986d85e3e9613266102bf8a346743
#
_entry.id   7b8986d85e3e9613266102bf8a346743
#
_cell.length_a   1.000
_cell.length_b   1.000
_cell.length_c   1.000
_cell.angle_alpha   90.00
_cell.angle_beta   90.00
_cell.angle_gamma   90.00
#
_symmetry.space_group_name_H-M   'P 1'
#
loop_
_entity.id
_entity.type
_entity.pdbx_description
1 polymer ?
#
loop_
_entity_poly.entity_id
_entity_poly.type
_entity_poly.pdbx_seq_one_letter_code
_entity_poly.pdbx_strand_id
1 'polypeptide(L)'
;MKIGIDKIGFAAPSYVLDLADLALARQVDPNKYKLGLLQSQMAVAPVTQDIVTLGAQAAQAILTDEDKAQIDMIIVGTESSIDQSKAAAVFIHGLLGINPFARSIEIKEACYGATAGLVLAKSHIA
;
A
#
# COMPACT_ATOMS: atom_id res chain seq x y z
N MET A 1 -1.35 -16.81 22.36
CA MET A 1 -1.63 -17.16 20.95
C MET A 1 -0.40 -16.83 20.10
N LYS A 2 -0.07 -17.62 19.06
CA LYS A 2 1.00 -17.23 18.12
C LYS A 2 0.39 -16.29 17.09
N ILE A 3 0.93 -15.07 16.97
CA ILE A 3 0.49 -14.05 16.04
C ILE A 3 1.56 -13.93 14.95
N GLY A 4 1.16 -13.86 13.69
CA GLY A 4 2.08 -13.76 12.55
C GLY A 4 1.40 -13.25 11.29
N ILE A 5 2.17 -13.14 10.22
CA ILE A 5 1.68 -12.80 8.87
C ILE A 5 1.25 -14.11 8.21
N ASP A 6 0.03 -14.17 7.76
CA ASP A 6 -0.54 -15.34 7.06
C ASP A 6 -0.29 -15.25 5.56
N LYS A 7 -0.64 -14.12 4.92
CA LYS A 7 -0.55 -13.91 3.47
C LYS A 7 0.13 -12.59 3.15
N ILE A 8 0.84 -12.55 2.02
CA ILE A 8 1.44 -11.33 1.48
C ILE A 8 1.01 -11.20 0.02
N GLY A 9 0.45 -10.05 -0.34
CA GLY A 9 0.09 -9.68 -1.70
C GLY A 9 0.86 -8.46 -2.18
N PHE A 10 0.99 -8.33 -3.49
CA PHE A 10 1.69 -7.22 -4.12
C PHE A 10 0.96 -6.75 -5.37
N ALA A 11 0.94 -5.44 -5.59
CA ALA A 11 0.49 -4.82 -6.83
C ALA A 11 1.42 -3.66 -7.19
N ALA A 12 1.65 -3.46 -8.47
CA ALA A 12 2.42 -2.34 -9.00
C ALA A 12 1.74 -1.79 -10.25
N PRO A 13 1.89 -0.49 -10.54
CA PRO A 13 1.48 0.09 -11.80
C PRO A 13 2.16 -0.56 -12.99
N SER A 14 1.49 -0.49 -14.16
CA SER A 14 2.01 -1.09 -15.40
C SER A 14 3.07 -0.23 -16.10
N TYR A 15 3.13 1.07 -15.80
CA TYR A 15 4.10 1.97 -16.40
C TYR A 15 5.40 1.98 -15.59
N VAL A 16 6.50 2.10 -16.33
CA VAL A 16 7.86 2.11 -15.77
C VAL A 16 8.61 3.30 -16.35
N LEU A 17 9.31 4.02 -15.51
CA LEU A 17 10.27 5.07 -15.89
C LEU A 17 11.68 4.57 -15.63
N ASP A 18 12.55 4.60 -16.66
CA ASP A 18 13.97 4.37 -16.48
C ASP A 18 14.61 5.55 -15.75
N LEU A 19 15.40 5.27 -14.71
CA LEU A 19 15.98 6.33 -13.88
C LEU A 19 17.20 7.00 -14.53
N ALA A 20 17.78 6.41 -15.59
CA ALA A 20 18.78 7.12 -16.40
C ALA A 20 18.09 8.22 -17.24
N ASP A 21 16.91 7.94 -17.80
CA ASP A 21 16.12 8.96 -18.51
C ASP A 21 15.67 10.08 -17.57
N LEU A 22 15.26 9.72 -16.35
CA LEU A 22 14.93 10.71 -15.32
C LEU A 22 16.15 11.55 -14.94
N ALA A 23 17.33 10.95 -14.78
CA ALA A 23 18.55 11.65 -14.47
C ALA A 23 18.92 12.67 -15.55
N LEU A 24 18.80 12.26 -16.83
CA LEU A 24 19.02 13.13 -17.98
C LEU A 24 18.03 14.30 -17.98
N ALA A 25 16.75 14.04 -17.81
CA ALA A 25 15.70 15.07 -17.76
C ALA A 25 15.89 16.06 -16.60
N ARG A 26 16.42 15.59 -15.47
CA ARG A 26 16.68 16.39 -14.27
C ARG A 26 18.09 16.98 -14.21
N GLN A 27 18.95 16.70 -15.20
CA GLN A 27 20.35 17.16 -15.26
C GLN A 27 21.14 16.78 -13.98
N VAL A 28 20.95 15.55 -13.50
CA VAL A 28 21.68 15.00 -12.35
C VAL A 28 22.49 13.77 -12.73
N ASP A 29 23.51 13.45 -11.94
CA ASP A 29 24.30 12.23 -12.14
C ASP A 29 23.41 10.98 -11.98
N PRO A 30 23.35 10.07 -12.99
CA PRO A 30 22.59 8.80 -12.90
C PRO A 30 22.99 7.93 -11.70
N ASN A 31 24.23 8.03 -11.23
CA ASN A 31 24.70 7.30 -10.06
C ASN A 31 23.96 7.67 -8.77
N LYS A 32 23.35 8.85 -8.72
CA LYS A 32 22.45 9.23 -7.61
C LYS A 32 21.35 8.20 -7.39
N TYR A 33 20.78 7.66 -8.48
CA TYR A 33 19.74 6.65 -8.43
C TYR A 33 20.32 5.23 -8.37
N LYS A 34 21.24 4.92 -9.30
CA LYS A 34 21.78 3.58 -9.46
C LYS A 34 22.60 3.11 -8.25
N LEU A 35 23.46 3.95 -7.72
CA LEU A 35 24.33 3.62 -6.58
C LEU A 35 23.74 4.15 -5.25
N GLY A 36 23.16 5.35 -5.26
CA GLY A 36 22.60 5.96 -4.05
C GLY A 36 21.30 5.30 -3.58
N LEU A 37 20.41 4.93 -4.50
CA LEU A 37 19.11 4.29 -4.19
C LEU A 37 19.06 2.81 -4.58
N LEU A 38 20.08 2.30 -5.26
CA LEU A 38 20.11 0.91 -5.81
C LEU A 38 18.91 0.62 -6.73
N GLN A 39 18.47 1.65 -7.49
CA GLN A 39 17.32 1.57 -8.38
C GLN A 39 17.72 1.89 -9.81
N SER A 40 17.24 1.11 -10.78
CA SER A 40 17.37 1.38 -12.22
C SER A 40 16.06 1.87 -12.83
N GLN A 41 14.93 1.49 -12.25
CA GLN A 41 13.59 1.77 -12.73
C GLN A 41 12.65 2.11 -11.57
N MET A 42 11.59 2.88 -11.85
CA MET A 42 10.50 3.10 -10.92
C MET A 42 9.15 2.87 -11.60
N ALA A 43 8.21 2.30 -10.86
CA ALA A 43 6.84 2.18 -11.31
C ALA A 43 6.13 3.55 -11.27
N VAL A 44 5.28 3.81 -12.27
CA VAL A 44 4.52 5.06 -12.40
C VAL A 44 3.04 4.71 -12.52
N ALA A 45 2.24 5.24 -11.61
CA ALA A 45 0.80 5.07 -11.66
C ALA A 45 0.20 5.91 -12.79
N PRO A 46 -0.64 5.34 -13.67
CA PRO A 46 -1.46 6.13 -14.59
C PRO A 46 -2.50 6.94 -13.82
N VAL A 47 -3.13 7.90 -14.48
CA VAL A 47 -4.17 8.76 -13.88
C VAL A 47 -5.41 7.99 -13.37
N THR A 48 -5.55 6.74 -13.77
CA THR A 48 -6.64 5.83 -13.37
C THR A 48 -6.30 4.96 -12.17
N GLN A 49 -5.07 5.06 -11.65
CA GLN A 49 -4.62 4.31 -10.48
C GLN A 49 -4.12 5.23 -9.38
N ASP A 50 -4.38 4.82 -8.16
CA ASP A 50 -3.96 5.47 -6.92
C ASP A 50 -3.65 4.42 -5.85
N ILE A 51 -3.32 4.87 -4.65
CA ILE A 51 -3.03 3.98 -3.52
C ILE A 51 -4.22 3.10 -3.12
N VAL A 52 -5.46 3.58 -3.32
CA VAL A 52 -6.67 2.82 -2.99
C VAL A 52 -6.83 1.66 -3.96
N THR A 53 -6.76 1.92 -5.26
CA THR A 53 -6.91 0.90 -6.30
C THR A 53 -5.76 -0.11 -6.28
N LEU A 54 -4.53 0.33 -6.05
CA LEU A 54 -3.37 -0.56 -5.91
C LEU A 54 -3.45 -1.41 -4.64
N GLY A 55 -3.85 -0.81 -3.51
CA GLY A 55 -4.04 -1.54 -2.25
C GLY A 55 -5.16 -2.58 -2.36
N ALA A 56 -6.28 -2.22 -2.98
CA ALA A 56 -7.37 -3.16 -3.24
C ALA A 56 -6.93 -4.30 -4.18
N GLN A 57 -6.17 -4.00 -5.23
CA GLN A 57 -5.64 -5.01 -6.16
C GLN A 57 -4.70 -5.99 -5.46
N ALA A 58 -3.77 -5.50 -4.63
CA ALA A 58 -2.86 -6.34 -3.86
C ALA A 58 -3.62 -7.27 -2.90
N ALA A 59 -4.63 -6.75 -2.20
CA ALA A 59 -5.46 -7.51 -1.28
C ALA A 59 -6.35 -8.53 -2.02
N GLN A 60 -6.97 -8.13 -3.13
CA GLN A 60 -7.81 -9.01 -3.94
C GLN A 60 -7.04 -10.22 -4.48
N ALA A 61 -5.73 -10.09 -4.72
CA ALA A 61 -4.90 -11.18 -5.21
C ALA A 61 -4.70 -12.33 -4.21
N ILE A 62 -4.92 -12.07 -2.91
CA ILE A 62 -4.64 -13.03 -1.83
C ILE A 62 -5.84 -13.37 -0.97
N LEU A 63 -6.91 -12.58 -1.01
CA LEU A 63 -8.09 -12.78 -0.16
C LEU A 63 -9.15 -13.62 -0.86
N THR A 64 -9.61 -14.66 -0.18
CA THR A 64 -10.83 -15.39 -0.52
C THR A 64 -12.06 -14.69 0.06
N ASP A 65 -13.26 -15.10 -0.35
CA ASP A 65 -14.50 -14.55 0.22
C ASP A 65 -14.65 -14.92 1.70
N GLU A 66 -14.12 -16.07 2.12
CA GLU A 66 -14.06 -16.47 3.51
C GLU A 66 -13.12 -15.54 4.32
N ASP A 67 -11.93 -15.23 3.80
CA ASP A 67 -11.03 -14.27 4.43
C ASP A 67 -11.72 -12.91 4.62
N LYS A 68 -12.37 -12.39 3.56
CA LYS A 68 -13.07 -11.09 3.59
C LYS A 68 -14.17 -11.04 4.65
N ALA A 69 -14.87 -12.14 4.85
CA ALA A 69 -15.92 -12.26 5.86
C ALA A 69 -15.38 -12.24 7.30
N GLN A 70 -14.13 -12.68 7.49
CA GLN A 70 -13.50 -12.80 8.81
C GLN A 70 -12.63 -11.59 9.19
N ILE A 71 -12.28 -10.72 8.24
CA ILE A 71 -11.51 -9.51 8.53
C ILE A 71 -12.34 -8.58 9.42
N ASP A 72 -11.77 -8.16 10.54
CA ASP A 72 -12.37 -7.22 11.48
C ASP A 72 -11.65 -5.87 11.55
N MET A 73 -10.46 -5.76 10.91
CA MET A 73 -9.72 -4.51 10.81
C MET A 73 -8.90 -4.43 9.52
N ILE A 74 -8.96 -3.26 8.87
CA ILE A 74 -8.11 -2.87 7.75
C ILE A 74 -7.27 -1.69 8.19
N ILE A 75 -5.96 -1.80 8.00
CA ILE A 75 -5.02 -0.73 8.31
C ILE A 75 -4.25 -0.38 7.04
N VAL A 76 -4.27 0.89 6.67
CA VAL A 76 -3.50 1.41 5.53
C VAL A 76 -2.45 2.39 6.04
N GLY A 77 -1.17 2.08 5.84
CA GLY A 77 -0.07 3.01 6.07
C GLY A 77 0.30 3.68 4.75
N THR A 78 0.07 4.98 4.63
CA THR A 78 0.35 5.73 3.40
C THR A 78 0.56 7.22 3.65
N GLU A 79 1.38 7.85 2.78
CA GLU A 79 1.53 9.30 2.71
C GLU A 79 0.73 9.91 1.54
N SER A 80 0.16 9.07 0.66
CA SER A 80 -0.48 9.45 -0.60
C SER A 80 -1.99 9.22 -0.59
N SER A 81 -2.64 9.48 0.54
CA SER A 81 -4.10 9.36 0.66
C SER A 81 -4.82 10.27 -0.33
N ILE A 82 -5.93 9.78 -0.86
CA ILE A 82 -6.77 10.51 -1.81
C ILE A 82 -7.72 11.50 -1.15
N ASP A 83 -7.92 11.40 0.16
CA ASP A 83 -8.80 12.26 0.96
C ASP A 83 -8.13 12.65 2.27
N GLN A 84 -8.39 13.86 2.78
CA GLN A 84 -7.80 14.37 4.01
C GLN A 84 -8.59 13.97 5.27
N SER A 85 -9.85 13.62 5.11
CA SER A 85 -10.78 13.25 6.19
C SER A 85 -11.14 11.80 6.22
N LYS A 86 -11.41 11.21 5.04
CA LYS A 86 -11.83 9.83 4.90
C LYS A 86 -10.61 8.95 4.65
N ALA A 87 -10.39 7.99 5.52
CA ALA A 87 -9.26 7.07 5.42
C ALA A 87 -9.29 6.26 4.10
N ALA A 88 -8.12 6.08 3.46
CA ALA A 88 -7.97 5.22 2.28
C ALA A 88 -8.48 3.79 2.55
N ALA A 89 -8.32 3.31 3.79
CA ALA A 89 -8.83 2.02 4.23
C ALA A 89 -10.35 1.86 4.05
N VAL A 90 -11.14 2.94 4.18
CA VAL A 90 -12.61 2.90 3.99
C VAL A 90 -12.96 2.66 2.52
N PHE A 91 -12.22 3.26 1.59
CA PHE A 91 -12.41 3.05 0.16
C PHE A 91 -12.03 1.61 -0.24
N ILE A 92 -10.88 1.12 0.25
CA ILE A 92 -10.42 -0.26 0.02
C ILE A 92 -11.42 -1.28 0.59
N HIS A 93 -11.94 -1.02 1.80
CA HIS A 93 -13.00 -1.82 2.42
C HIS A 93 -14.20 -1.99 1.48
N GLY A 94 -14.70 -0.87 0.93
CA GLY A 94 -15.83 -0.90 0.00
C GLY A 94 -15.52 -1.65 -1.30
N LEU A 95 -14.34 -1.44 -1.89
CA LEU A 95 -13.92 -2.11 -3.12
C LEU A 95 -13.79 -3.62 -2.97
N LEU A 96 -13.35 -4.10 -1.83
CA LEU A 96 -13.13 -5.52 -1.56
C LEU A 96 -14.39 -6.25 -1.08
N GLY A 97 -15.45 -5.53 -0.67
CA GLY A 97 -16.63 -6.12 -0.06
C GLY A 97 -16.32 -6.84 1.26
N ILE A 98 -15.46 -6.25 2.08
CA ILE A 98 -15.08 -6.81 3.39
C ILE A 98 -16.26 -6.70 4.36
N ASN A 99 -16.25 -7.55 5.40
CA ASN A 99 -17.19 -7.54 6.50
C ASN A 99 -17.56 -6.09 6.90
N PRO A 100 -18.86 -5.69 6.84
CA PRO A 100 -19.28 -4.31 7.06
C PRO A 100 -19.00 -3.80 8.49
N PHE A 101 -18.74 -4.68 9.44
CA PHE A 101 -18.38 -4.33 10.81
C PHE A 101 -16.88 -4.18 11.04
N ALA A 102 -16.05 -4.44 10.02
CA ALA A 102 -14.61 -4.24 10.11
C ALA A 102 -14.25 -2.76 10.31
N ARG A 103 -13.26 -2.51 11.15
CA ARG A 103 -12.70 -1.17 11.36
C ARG A 103 -11.78 -0.82 10.20
N SER A 104 -11.79 0.45 9.78
CA SER A 104 -10.95 0.94 8.70
C SER A 104 -10.14 2.13 9.19
N ILE A 105 -8.82 2.00 9.23
CA ILE A 105 -7.88 2.96 9.82
C ILE A 105 -6.80 3.31 8.80
N GLU A 106 -6.44 4.59 8.74
CA GLU A 106 -5.27 5.07 8.00
C GLU A 106 -4.22 5.61 8.97
N ILE A 107 -2.95 5.31 8.71
CA ILE A 107 -1.82 5.80 9.48
C ILE A 107 -0.90 6.61 8.56
N LYS A 108 -0.68 7.86 8.91
CA LYS A 108 0.20 8.81 8.22
C LYS A 108 1.41 9.10 9.08
N GLU A 109 2.43 8.28 8.97
CA GLU A 109 3.69 8.39 9.75
C GLU A 109 4.89 8.17 8.84
N ALA A 110 4.93 8.84 7.70
CA ALA A 110 5.98 8.69 6.72
C ALA A 110 6.32 7.21 6.45
N CYS A 111 7.59 6.86 6.34
CA CYS A 111 8.05 5.48 6.11
C CYS A 111 7.71 4.51 7.26
N TYR A 112 7.29 5.01 8.43
CA TYR A 112 6.92 4.21 9.59
C TYR A 112 5.44 3.77 9.59
N GLY A 113 4.58 4.39 8.77
CA GLY A 113 3.12 4.16 8.81
C GLY A 113 2.72 2.69 8.73
N ALA A 114 3.30 1.91 7.81
CA ALA A 114 3.01 0.48 7.70
C ALA A 114 3.54 -0.32 8.91
N THR A 115 4.70 0.03 9.45
CA THR A 115 5.24 -0.60 10.65
C THR A 115 4.36 -0.31 11.87
N ALA A 116 3.90 0.93 12.04
CA ALA A 116 2.92 1.28 13.06
C ALA A 116 1.62 0.47 12.92
N GLY A 117 1.17 0.27 11.68
CA GLY A 117 0.03 -0.59 11.35
C GLY A 117 0.21 -2.03 11.83
N LEU A 118 1.38 -2.63 11.60
CA LEU A 118 1.68 -3.98 12.08
C LEU A 118 1.69 -4.07 13.62
N VAL A 119 2.23 -3.05 14.30
CA VAL A 119 2.21 -2.98 15.78
C VAL A 119 0.77 -2.89 16.29
N LEU A 120 -0.06 -2.04 15.65
CA LEU A 120 -1.47 -1.90 16.01
C LEU A 120 -2.23 -3.20 15.76
N ALA A 121 -2.05 -3.84 14.60
CA ALA A 121 -2.68 -5.12 14.26
C ALA A 121 -2.31 -6.21 15.28
N LYS A 122 -1.03 -6.32 15.65
CA LYS A 122 -0.58 -7.24 16.69
C LYS A 122 -1.29 -7.00 18.02
N SER A 123 -1.42 -5.73 18.42
CA SER A 123 -2.08 -5.38 19.71
C SER A 123 -3.59 -5.62 19.66
N HIS A 124 -4.21 -5.55 18.48
CA HIS A 124 -5.63 -5.82 18.29
C HIS A 124 -5.96 -7.32 18.38
N ILE A 125 -5.03 -8.18 17.91
CA ILE A 125 -5.22 -9.64 17.91
C ILE A 125 -4.84 -10.27 19.28
N ALA A 126 -3.98 -9.62 20.05
CA ALA A 126 -3.50 -10.14 21.33
C ALA A 126 -4.56 -10.10 22.43
#